data_ea93a307385ef07c01e64d6b3f732912
#
_entry.id   ea93a307385ef07c01e64d6b3f732912
#
_cell.length_a   1.000
_cell.length_b   1.000
_cell.length_c   1.000
_cell.angle_alpha   90.00
_cell.angle_beta   90.00
_cell.angle_gamma   90.00
#
_symmetry.space_group_name_H-M   'P 1'
#
loop_
_entity.id
_entity.type
_entity.pdbx_description
1 polymer ?
#
loop_
_entity_poly.entity_id
_entity_poly.type
_entity_poly.pdbx_seq_one_letter_code
_entity_poly.pdbx_strand_id
1 'polypeptide(L)'
;MEDNKDKDFEKEELNEVEESGVRVQSGDGFRVIPLKGLIDNWFIDYASSVILDRAVPEINDGLKPVQRRILHSMKELEDGRYNKVANVVGNTMKYHPHGDASIGDALVNLGQKELLIDTQGNW
;
A
#
# COMPACT_ATOMS: atom_id res chain seq x y z
N MET A 1 26.58 14.45 -45.15
CA MET A 1 25.60 13.33 -45.40
C MET A 1 25.20 12.63 -44.11
N GLU A 2 25.82 12.96 -42.99
CA GLU A 2 25.50 12.39 -41.65
C GLU A 2 24.39 13.16 -40.91
N ASP A 3 24.26 14.45 -41.13
CA ASP A 3 23.28 15.32 -40.45
C ASP A 3 21.78 15.03 -40.72
N ASN A 4 21.50 14.23 -41.75
CA ASN A 4 20.11 13.95 -42.11
C ASN A 4 19.57 12.65 -41.49
N LYS A 5 20.47 11.73 -41.09
CA LYS A 5 20.08 10.46 -40.45
C LYS A 5 19.67 10.66 -38.98
N ASP A 6 20.35 11.55 -38.28
CA ASP A 6 20.06 11.82 -36.86
C ASP A 6 18.72 12.56 -36.69
N LYS A 7 18.33 13.39 -37.66
CA LYS A 7 17.03 14.05 -37.66
C LYS A 7 15.86 13.13 -37.97
N ASP A 8 16.08 12.08 -38.76
CA ASP A 8 15.05 11.09 -39.08
C ASP A 8 14.85 10.11 -37.90
N PHE A 9 15.92 9.75 -37.18
CA PHE A 9 15.83 8.96 -35.95
C PHE A 9 15.12 9.72 -34.82
N GLU A 10 15.44 10.99 -34.59
CA GLU A 10 14.75 11.83 -33.61
C GLU A 10 13.25 12.01 -33.94
N LYS A 11 12.90 12.05 -35.21
CA LYS A 11 11.49 12.13 -35.63
C LYS A 11 10.72 10.82 -35.45
N GLU A 12 11.36 9.68 -35.68
CA GLU A 12 10.74 8.35 -35.46
C GLU A 12 10.53 8.11 -33.95
N GLU A 13 11.52 8.42 -33.08
CA GLU A 13 11.36 8.33 -31.63
C GLU A 13 10.27 9.27 -31.11
N LEU A 14 10.18 10.50 -31.63
CA LEU A 14 9.12 11.44 -31.26
C LEU A 14 7.74 10.97 -31.67
N ASN A 15 7.60 10.34 -32.83
CA ASN A 15 6.34 9.79 -33.31
C ASN A 15 5.90 8.55 -32.49
N GLU A 16 6.83 7.65 -32.13
CA GLU A 16 6.52 6.50 -31.27
C GLU A 16 6.09 6.94 -29.84
N VAL A 17 6.69 8.01 -29.32
CA VAL A 17 6.29 8.58 -28.03
C VAL A 17 4.92 9.26 -28.09
N GLU A 18 4.55 9.86 -29.24
CA GLU A 18 3.21 10.44 -29.43
C GLU A 18 2.11 9.38 -29.55
N GLU A 19 2.39 8.22 -30.14
CA GLU A 19 1.42 7.13 -30.25
C GLU A 19 1.16 6.41 -28.91
N SER A 20 2.15 6.36 -28.03
CA SER A 20 2.07 5.64 -26.75
C SER A 20 1.83 6.53 -25.51
N GLY A 21 1.70 7.84 -25.70
CA GLY A 21 1.61 8.82 -24.62
C GLY A 21 0.20 9.23 -24.25
N VAL A 22 0.00 9.64 -22.99
CA VAL A 22 -1.23 10.28 -22.52
C VAL A 22 -1.09 11.79 -22.61
N ARG A 23 -2.05 12.45 -23.25
CA ARG A 23 -2.12 13.92 -23.30
C ARG A 23 -2.68 14.46 -21.98
N VAL A 24 -1.86 15.20 -21.26
CA VAL A 24 -2.27 15.88 -20.02
C VAL A 24 -2.36 17.37 -20.27
N GLN A 25 -3.47 18.00 -19.92
CA GLN A 25 -3.64 19.44 -20.04
C GLN A 25 -2.82 20.14 -18.95
N SER A 26 -1.90 20.98 -19.35
CA SER A 26 -1.10 21.86 -18.49
C SER A 26 -1.42 23.30 -18.80
N GLY A 27 -1.13 24.23 -17.90
CA GLY A 27 -1.44 25.67 -18.06
C GLY A 27 -0.92 26.34 -19.34
N ASP A 28 0.09 25.76 -19.99
CA ASP A 28 0.68 26.24 -21.25
C ASP A 28 0.34 25.38 -22.48
N GLY A 29 -0.62 24.44 -22.36
CA GLY A 29 -1.01 23.55 -23.45
C GLY A 29 -1.00 22.07 -23.08
N PHE A 30 -0.97 21.21 -24.09
CA PHE A 30 -0.92 19.76 -23.88
C PHE A 30 0.52 19.25 -23.78
N ARG A 31 0.82 18.54 -22.72
CA ARG A 31 2.08 17.83 -22.54
C ARG A 31 1.88 16.34 -22.78
N VAL A 32 2.67 15.75 -23.66
CA VAL A 32 2.66 14.29 -23.86
C VAL A 32 3.57 13.65 -22.83
N ILE A 33 3.03 12.73 -22.07
CA ILE A 33 3.79 11.94 -21.08
C ILE A 33 3.80 10.50 -21.54
N PRO A 34 4.97 9.85 -21.69
CA PRO A 34 5.05 8.45 -22.07
C PRO A 34 4.29 7.57 -21.07
N LEU A 35 3.34 6.78 -21.56
CA LEU A 35 2.49 5.93 -20.72
C LEU A 35 3.30 4.94 -19.88
N LYS A 36 4.35 4.39 -20.46
CA LYS A 36 5.24 3.44 -19.79
C LYS A 36 5.88 4.05 -18.53
N GLY A 37 6.48 5.25 -18.64
CA GLY A 37 7.08 5.90 -17.48
C GLY A 37 6.09 6.28 -16.40
N LEU A 38 4.85 6.63 -16.79
CA LEU A 38 3.77 6.91 -15.84
C LEU A 38 3.34 5.65 -15.07
N ILE A 39 3.19 4.52 -15.77
CA ILE A 39 2.82 3.23 -15.16
C ILE A 39 3.95 2.74 -14.26
N ASP A 40 5.20 2.81 -14.69
CA ASP A 40 6.35 2.39 -13.91
C ASP A 40 6.47 3.20 -12.61
N ASN A 41 6.30 4.51 -12.66
CA ASN A 41 6.32 5.37 -11.48
C ASN A 41 5.15 5.06 -10.53
N TRP A 42 3.94 4.90 -11.03
CA TRP A 42 2.78 4.52 -10.21
C TRP A 42 2.95 3.16 -9.57
N PHE A 43 3.54 2.19 -10.30
CA PHE A 43 3.81 0.87 -9.77
C PHE A 43 4.85 0.92 -8.64
N ILE A 44 5.92 1.70 -8.79
CA ILE A 44 6.94 1.89 -7.76
C ILE A 44 6.35 2.58 -6.54
N ASP A 45 5.56 3.63 -6.71
CA ASP A 45 4.90 4.35 -5.62
C ASP A 45 3.93 3.44 -4.87
N TYR A 46 3.12 2.66 -5.59
CA TYR A 46 2.22 1.69 -4.99
C TYR A 46 2.97 0.59 -4.24
N ALA A 47 3.99 0.00 -4.85
CA ALA A 47 4.81 -1.05 -4.23
C ALA A 47 5.53 -0.53 -2.98
N SER A 48 6.07 0.68 -3.02
CA SER A 48 6.71 1.33 -1.86
C SER A 48 5.72 1.57 -0.73
N SER A 49 4.52 2.05 -1.03
CA SER A 49 3.46 2.25 -0.04
C SER A 49 3.06 0.92 0.62
N VAL A 50 2.88 -0.15 -0.16
CA VAL A 50 2.54 -1.49 0.39
C VAL A 50 3.66 -2.02 1.28
N ILE A 51 4.93 -1.86 0.90
CA ILE A 51 6.07 -2.30 1.70
C ILE A 51 6.12 -1.54 3.03
N LEU A 52 6.01 -0.21 2.99
CA LEU A 52 6.07 0.63 4.19
C LEU A 52 4.89 0.38 5.13
N ASP A 53 3.67 0.27 4.59
CA ASP A 53 2.47 0.15 5.40
C ASP A 53 2.17 -1.28 5.88
N ARG A 54 2.69 -2.31 5.22
CA ARG A 54 2.38 -3.71 5.54
C ARG A 54 3.55 -4.52 6.04
N ALA A 55 4.74 -4.34 5.45
CA ALA A 55 5.84 -5.28 5.63
C ALA A 55 6.86 -4.82 6.66
N VAL A 56 7.10 -3.51 6.77
CA VAL A 56 8.18 -2.95 7.61
C VAL A 56 7.67 -2.67 9.01
N PRO A 57 8.21 -3.38 10.05
CA PRO A 57 7.93 -3.04 11.43
C PRO A 57 8.53 -1.70 11.83
N GLU A 58 7.89 -1.00 12.77
CA GLU A 58 8.44 0.23 13.33
C GLU A 58 9.66 -0.08 14.22
N ILE A 59 10.70 0.74 14.13
CA ILE A 59 11.97 0.51 14.85
C ILE A 59 11.83 0.61 16.38
N ASN A 60 10.88 1.40 16.87
CA ASN A 60 10.71 1.65 18.29
C ASN A 60 10.04 0.50 19.04
N ASP A 61 9.09 -0.19 18.41
CA ASP A 61 8.26 -1.21 19.06
C ASP A 61 8.21 -2.55 18.31
N GLY A 62 8.80 -2.62 17.13
CA GLY A 62 8.80 -3.82 16.30
C GLY A 62 7.43 -4.22 15.76
N LEU A 63 6.41 -3.36 15.86
CA LEU A 63 5.07 -3.64 15.39
C LEU A 63 4.85 -3.17 13.97
N LYS A 64 4.18 -3.99 13.18
CA LYS A 64 3.64 -3.57 11.90
C LYS A 64 2.43 -2.66 12.10
N PRO A 65 2.12 -1.74 11.18
CA PRO A 65 0.99 -0.81 11.33
C PRO A 65 -0.35 -1.49 11.64
N VAL A 66 -0.66 -2.63 11.00
CA VAL A 66 -1.88 -3.39 11.29
C VAL A 66 -1.92 -3.92 12.73
N GLN A 67 -0.79 -4.40 13.26
CA GLN A 67 -0.70 -4.92 14.61
C GLN A 67 -0.94 -3.81 15.65
N ARG A 68 -0.38 -2.63 15.42
CA ARG A 68 -0.61 -1.45 16.28
C ARG A 68 -2.07 -1.01 16.27
N ARG A 69 -2.73 -1.03 15.09
CA ARG A 69 -4.16 -0.71 14.96
C ARG A 69 -5.04 -1.72 15.69
N ILE A 70 -4.69 -3.00 15.65
CA ILE A 70 -5.37 -4.06 16.41
C ILE A 70 -5.25 -3.81 17.91
N LEU A 71 -4.04 -3.59 18.42
CA LEU A 71 -3.82 -3.33 19.84
C LEU A 71 -4.52 -2.05 20.32
N HIS A 72 -4.55 -1.01 19.49
CA HIS A 72 -5.30 0.22 19.78
C HIS A 72 -6.81 -0.06 19.88
N SER A 73 -7.35 -0.80 18.91
CA SER A 73 -8.75 -1.21 18.91
C SER A 73 -9.12 -2.07 20.12
N MET A 74 -8.25 -3.01 20.49
CA MET A 74 -8.45 -3.84 21.68
C MET A 74 -8.47 -3.00 22.94
N LYS A 75 -7.57 -2.01 23.08
CA LYS A 75 -7.56 -1.08 24.20
C LYS A 75 -8.86 -0.27 24.31
N GLU A 76 -9.45 0.12 23.20
CA GLU A 76 -10.75 0.81 23.23
C GLU A 76 -11.91 -0.09 23.68
N LEU A 77 -11.84 -1.38 23.38
CA LEU A 77 -12.85 -2.37 23.75
C LEU A 77 -12.61 -2.99 25.13
N GLU A 78 -11.51 -2.63 25.79
CA GLU A 78 -11.11 -3.21 27.06
C GLU A 78 -12.11 -2.87 28.18
N ASP A 79 -12.80 -3.87 28.67
CA ASP A 79 -13.74 -3.81 29.79
C ASP A 79 -13.42 -4.84 30.89
N GLY A 80 -12.21 -5.40 30.87
CA GLY A 80 -11.77 -6.45 31.78
C GLY A 80 -12.30 -7.85 31.46
N ARG A 81 -12.96 -8.03 30.32
CA ARG A 81 -13.50 -9.31 29.86
C ARG A 81 -12.94 -9.69 28.48
N TYR A 82 -12.99 -10.97 28.16
CA TYR A 82 -12.64 -11.43 26.82
C TYR A 82 -13.65 -10.94 25.78
N ASN A 83 -13.15 -10.35 24.73
CA ASN A 83 -13.94 -9.87 23.61
C ASN A 83 -13.94 -10.89 22.46
N LYS A 84 -15.05 -10.97 21.74
CA LYS A 84 -15.12 -11.81 20.53
C LYS A 84 -14.16 -11.26 19.48
N VAL A 85 -13.42 -12.17 18.82
CA VAL A 85 -12.51 -11.83 17.69
C VAL A 85 -13.21 -10.99 16.64
N ALA A 86 -14.45 -11.34 16.27
CA ALA A 86 -15.24 -10.58 15.31
C ALA A 86 -15.47 -9.10 15.72
N ASN A 87 -15.64 -8.84 17.01
CA ASN A 87 -15.82 -7.47 17.51
C ASN A 87 -14.51 -6.69 17.40
N VAL A 88 -13.38 -7.31 17.72
CA VAL A 88 -12.05 -6.69 17.60
C VAL A 88 -11.74 -6.38 16.13
N VAL A 89 -11.96 -7.34 15.24
CA VAL A 89 -11.77 -7.15 13.80
C VAL A 89 -12.66 -6.03 13.28
N GLY A 90 -13.97 -6.05 13.60
CA GLY A 90 -14.90 -5.00 13.18
C GLY A 90 -14.54 -3.61 13.70
N ASN A 91 -14.08 -3.49 14.95
CA ASN A 91 -13.62 -2.21 15.47
C ASN A 91 -12.33 -1.74 14.81
N THR A 92 -11.41 -2.66 14.51
CA THR A 92 -10.13 -2.36 13.84
C THR A 92 -10.34 -1.85 12.41
N MET A 93 -11.41 -2.27 11.74
CA MET A 93 -11.73 -1.79 10.38
C MET A 93 -11.91 -0.27 10.29
N LYS A 94 -12.21 0.42 11.39
CA LYS A 94 -12.25 1.89 11.44
C LYS A 94 -10.90 2.52 11.13
N TYR A 95 -9.82 1.82 11.46
CA TYR A 95 -8.43 2.29 11.36
C TYR A 95 -7.65 1.64 10.22
N HIS A 96 -8.14 0.50 9.71
CA HIS A 96 -7.45 -0.30 8.71
C HIS A 96 -8.35 -0.59 7.50
N PRO A 97 -8.22 0.15 6.39
CA PRO A 97 -9.15 0.10 5.26
C PRO A 97 -8.98 -1.11 4.34
N HIS A 98 -8.06 -2.05 4.65
CA HIS A 98 -7.69 -3.15 3.75
C HIS A 98 -8.51 -4.44 3.92
N GLY A 99 -9.65 -4.37 4.61
CA GLY A 99 -10.58 -5.50 4.77
C GLY A 99 -10.35 -6.34 6.03
N ASP A 100 -11.36 -7.12 6.38
CA ASP A 100 -11.45 -7.93 7.59
C ASP A 100 -10.50 -9.13 7.60
N ALA A 101 -10.30 -9.79 6.45
CA ALA A 101 -9.45 -10.95 6.32
C ALA A 101 -8.00 -10.65 6.75
N SER A 102 -7.44 -9.53 6.26
CA SER A 102 -6.07 -9.13 6.61
C SER A 102 -5.90 -8.79 8.10
N ILE A 103 -6.94 -8.24 8.72
CA ILE A 103 -6.98 -7.96 10.16
C ILE A 103 -7.07 -9.27 10.94
N GLY A 104 -7.93 -10.19 10.51
CA GLY A 104 -8.09 -11.52 11.11
C GLY A 104 -6.77 -12.29 11.13
N ASP A 105 -6.09 -12.39 10.01
CA ASP A 105 -4.79 -13.05 9.89
C ASP A 105 -3.73 -12.43 10.80
N ALA A 106 -3.67 -11.10 10.85
CA ALA A 106 -2.74 -10.40 11.72
C ALA A 106 -3.05 -10.60 13.21
N LEU A 107 -4.33 -10.66 13.59
CA LEU A 107 -4.78 -10.91 14.96
C LEU A 107 -4.44 -12.34 15.38
N VAL A 108 -4.68 -13.34 14.53
CA VAL A 108 -4.29 -14.73 14.78
C VAL A 108 -2.78 -14.85 14.99
N ASN A 109 -1.99 -14.21 14.12
CA ASN A 109 -0.53 -14.19 14.26
C ASN A 109 -0.06 -13.56 15.58
N LEU A 110 -0.73 -12.51 16.05
CA LEU A 110 -0.44 -11.89 17.36
C LEU A 110 -0.82 -12.83 18.51
N GLY A 111 -1.98 -13.45 18.44
CA GLY A 111 -2.47 -14.39 19.46
C GLY A 111 -1.59 -15.62 19.60
N GLN A 112 -1.15 -16.21 18.47
CA GLN A 112 -0.29 -17.40 18.48
C GLN A 112 1.10 -17.16 19.10
N LYS A 113 1.56 -15.91 19.13
CA LYS A 113 2.83 -15.56 19.79
C LYS A 113 2.75 -15.53 21.32
N GLU A 114 1.57 -15.44 21.88
CA GLU A 114 1.31 -15.40 23.34
C GLU A 114 2.13 -14.32 24.09
N LEU A 115 2.49 -13.21 23.42
CA LEU A 115 3.34 -12.16 23.99
C LEU A 115 2.56 -10.92 24.39
N LEU A 116 1.58 -10.52 23.59
CA LEU A 116 0.89 -9.23 23.74
C LEU A 116 -0.61 -9.38 23.96
N ILE A 117 -1.18 -10.54 23.69
CA ILE A 117 -2.61 -10.81 23.72
C ILE A 117 -2.84 -12.12 24.45
N ASP A 118 -3.71 -12.09 25.46
CA ASP A 118 -4.24 -13.29 26.09
C ASP A 118 -5.34 -13.88 25.24
N THR A 119 -5.22 -15.16 24.93
CA THR A 119 -6.16 -15.85 24.06
C THR A 119 -7.02 -16.84 24.86
N GLN A 120 -8.29 -16.98 24.47
CA GLN A 120 -9.19 -17.98 25.02
C GLN A 120 -9.84 -18.77 23.88
N GLY A 121 -9.85 -20.09 24.02
CA GLY A 121 -10.38 -21.00 23.02
C GLY A 121 -9.29 -21.60 22.14
N ASN A 122 -9.68 -22.05 20.95
CA ASN A 122 -8.80 -22.69 19.99
C ASN A 122 -8.31 -21.68 18.96
N TRP A 123 -7.00 -21.46 18.89
CA TRP A 123 -6.33 -20.46 18.04
C TRP A 123 -5.40 -21.13 17.03
#